data_1115dbe5e5102ad43c9a87241153cb8f
#
_entry.id   1115dbe5e5102ad43c9a87241153cb8f
#
_cell.length_a   1.000
_cell.length_b   1.000
_cell.length_c   1.000
_cell.angle_alpha   90.00
_cell.angle_beta   90.00
_cell.angle_gamma   90.00
#
_symmetry.space_group_name_H-M   'P 1'
#
loop_
_entity.id
_entity.type
_entity.pdbx_description
1 polymer ?
#
loop_
_entity_poly.entity_id
_entity_poly.type
_entity_poly.pdbx_seq_one_letter_code
_entity_poly.pdbx_strand_id
1 'polypeptide(L)'
;MQSKLKVNEIARAIISFTDSYTQNKKRKQNEQPESESIPSITKICSSLEFLRYQILNNNTCKQVIQIPKLLKSITTLSLYKIGIHIGQELDQQRLEVRHWSRWCLYWIQFYGDAQDQSELVNNEYGRVMFITFSTAGGIGEERDKEILYGFNYISDFLRQLHEGRNNRKPSFQPLPLLARITEEQIIEEGANEELEAQIKNKGNNGSIKYWTNEAKAVVLNRFIHRN
;
A
#
# COMPACT_ATOMS: atom_id res chain seq x y z
N MET A 1 -28.29 -5.09 3.80
CA MET A 1 -27.96 -5.86 5.03
C MET A 1 -26.98 -6.99 4.76
N GLN A 2 -27.18 -7.84 3.75
CA GLN A 2 -26.28 -8.95 3.38
C GLN A 2 -24.85 -8.53 3.02
N SER A 3 -24.66 -7.43 2.28
CA SER A 3 -23.32 -6.93 1.89
C SER A 3 -22.48 -6.54 3.13
N LYS A 4 -23.09 -5.90 4.12
CA LYS A 4 -22.41 -5.50 5.37
C LYS A 4 -21.96 -6.70 6.21
N LEU A 5 -22.79 -7.73 6.32
CA LEU A 5 -22.43 -8.98 7.00
C LEU A 5 -21.23 -9.65 6.32
N LYS A 6 -21.26 -9.74 5.00
CA LYS A 6 -20.18 -10.35 4.22
C LYS A 6 -18.86 -9.58 4.32
N VAL A 7 -18.88 -8.24 4.35
CA VAL A 7 -17.68 -7.40 4.58
C VAL A 7 -17.09 -7.70 5.96
N ASN A 8 -17.91 -7.82 7.01
CA ASN A 8 -17.42 -8.13 8.35
C ASN A 8 -16.80 -9.53 8.48
N GLU A 9 -17.37 -10.54 7.79
CA GLU A 9 -16.80 -11.90 7.76
C GLU A 9 -15.42 -11.89 7.08
N ILE A 10 -15.31 -11.24 5.93
CA ILE A 10 -14.06 -11.09 5.20
C ILE A 10 -13.02 -10.33 6.00
N ALA A 11 -13.43 -9.25 6.65
CA ALA A 11 -12.55 -8.47 7.52
C ALA A 11 -11.97 -9.34 8.66
N ARG A 12 -12.80 -10.17 9.30
CA ARG A 12 -12.34 -11.11 10.34
C ARG A 12 -11.33 -12.12 9.80
N ALA A 13 -11.56 -12.64 8.59
CA ALA A 13 -10.64 -13.58 7.95
C ALA A 13 -9.28 -12.94 7.67
N ILE A 14 -9.27 -11.71 7.13
CA ILE A 14 -8.05 -10.93 6.87
C ILE A 14 -7.30 -10.64 8.17
N ILE A 15 -8.00 -10.17 9.21
CA ILE A 15 -7.39 -9.84 10.50
C ILE A 15 -6.81 -11.10 11.15
N SER A 16 -7.56 -12.22 11.20
CA SER A 16 -7.10 -13.47 11.78
C SER A 16 -5.85 -14.02 11.09
N PHE A 17 -5.82 -13.98 9.75
CA PHE A 17 -4.63 -14.38 8.98
C PHE A 17 -3.44 -13.48 9.30
N THR A 18 -3.64 -12.17 9.36
CA THR A 18 -2.57 -11.21 9.66
C THR A 18 -2.05 -11.37 11.08
N ASP A 19 -2.94 -11.56 12.06
CA ASP A 19 -2.55 -11.79 13.45
C ASP A 19 -1.71 -13.09 13.57
N SER A 20 -2.12 -14.18 12.91
CA SER A 20 -1.36 -15.43 12.86
C SER A 20 0.02 -15.24 12.20
N TYR A 21 0.07 -14.54 11.08
CA TYR A 21 1.31 -14.20 10.37
C TYR A 21 2.28 -13.40 11.27
N THR A 22 1.78 -12.37 11.93
CA THR A 22 2.62 -11.50 12.78
C THR A 22 3.09 -12.21 14.05
N GLN A 23 2.27 -13.07 14.65
CA GLN A 23 2.66 -13.89 15.79
C GLN A 23 3.75 -14.90 15.40
N ASN A 24 3.60 -15.58 14.27
CA ASN A 24 4.60 -16.52 13.76
C ASN A 24 5.91 -15.80 13.43
N LYS A 25 5.88 -14.60 12.86
CA LYS A 25 7.09 -13.78 12.63
C LYS A 25 7.84 -13.46 13.93
N LYS A 26 7.14 -13.19 15.03
CA LYS A 26 7.75 -12.94 16.35
C LYS A 26 8.34 -14.23 16.98
N ARG A 27 7.71 -15.39 16.77
CA ARG A 27 8.20 -16.67 17.29
C ARG A 27 9.40 -17.21 16.51
N LYS A 28 9.46 -16.99 15.20
CA LYS A 28 10.46 -17.55 14.27
C LYS A 28 11.82 -16.86 14.26
N GLN A 29 12.14 -16.01 15.20
CA GLN A 29 13.56 -15.67 15.41
C GLN A 29 14.41 -16.89 15.84
N ASN A 30 13.78 -18.04 16.15
CA ASN A 30 14.44 -19.24 16.67
C ASN A 30 14.10 -20.58 15.96
N GLU A 31 13.27 -20.65 14.92
CA GLU A 31 12.84 -21.94 14.32
C GLU A 31 12.66 -21.91 12.80
N GLN A 32 12.80 -23.12 12.16
CA GLN A 32 12.63 -23.30 10.70
C GLN A 32 11.26 -22.86 10.18
N PRO A 33 11.17 -22.39 8.92
CA PRO A 33 9.93 -21.89 8.37
C PRO A 33 8.89 -23.00 8.20
N GLU A 34 7.79 -22.93 8.92
CA GLU A 34 6.58 -23.70 8.59
C GLU A 34 6.13 -23.37 7.16
N SER A 35 5.86 -24.39 6.37
CA SER A 35 5.34 -24.25 5.02
C SER A 35 3.99 -23.53 5.06
N GLU A 36 3.90 -22.38 4.40
CA GLU A 36 2.62 -21.72 4.20
C GLU A 36 1.71 -22.61 3.34
N SER A 37 0.49 -22.77 3.77
CA SER A 37 -0.48 -23.53 3.00
C SER A 37 -1.00 -22.67 1.84
N ILE A 38 -0.75 -23.11 0.60
CA ILE A 38 -1.26 -22.48 -0.63
C ILE A 38 -2.80 -22.20 -0.55
N PRO A 39 -3.65 -23.13 -0.10
CA PRO A 39 -5.08 -22.86 0.06
C PRO A 39 -5.41 -21.69 0.99
N SER A 40 -4.61 -21.49 2.04
CA SER A 40 -4.80 -20.38 2.97
C SER A 40 -4.51 -19.04 2.31
N ILE A 41 -3.42 -18.94 1.55
CA ILE A 41 -3.04 -17.72 0.83
C ILE A 41 -4.07 -17.40 -0.26
N THR A 42 -4.50 -18.39 -1.04
CA THR A 42 -5.54 -18.22 -2.07
C THR A 42 -6.84 -17.67 -1.48
N LYS A 43 -7.25 -18.17 -0.31
CA LYS A 43 -8.43 -17.66 0.40
C LYS A 43 -8.28 -16.19 0.80
N ILE A 44 -7.10 -15.78 1.22
CA ILE A 44 -6.82 -14.37 1.56
C ILE A 44 -6.79 -13.49 0.32
N CYS A 45 -6.18 -13.93 -0.79
CA CYS A 45 -6.26 -13.23 -2.07
C CYS A 45 -7.70 -12.95 -2.47
N SER A 46 -8.56 -13.97 -2.48
CA SER A 46 -9.99 -13.83 -2.81
C SER A 46 -10.74 -12.91 -1.85
N SER A 47 -10.37 -12.92 -0.57
CA SER A 47 -10.95 -12.03 0.45
C SER A 47 -10.58 -10.58 0.21
N LEU A 48 -9.32 -10.29 -0.11
CA LEU A 48 -8.82 -8.95 -0.42
C LEU A 48 -9.40 -8.43 -1.74
N GLU A 49 -9.46 -9.26 -2.77
CA GLU A 49 -10.09 -8.92 -4.06
C GLU A 49 -11.56 -8.55 -3.87
N PHE A 50 -12.31 -9.36 -3.11
CA PHE A 50 -13.70 -9.05 -2.78
C PHE A 50 -13.81 -7.74 -1.98
N LEU A 51 -12.97 -7.53 -0.98
CA LEU A 51 -12.96 -6.29 -0.19
C LEU A 51 -12.73 -5.06 -1.08
N ARG A 52 -11.74 -5.13 -1.96
CA ARG A 52 -11.46 -4.10 -2.97
C ARG A 52 -12.68 -3.82 -3.84
N TYR A 53 -13.36 -4.87 -4.32
CA TYR A 53 -14.57 -4.72 -5.10
C TYR A 53 -15.68 -4.00 -4.33
N GLN A 54 -15.87 -4.32 -3.04
CA GLN A 54 -16.85 -3.65 -2.18
C GLN A 54 -16.51 -2.17 -1.97
N ILE A 55 -15.24 -1.83 -1.74
CA ILE A 55 -14.81 -0.44 -1.59
C ILE A 55 -15.11 0.35 -2.87
N LEU A 56 -14.74 -0.21 -4.02
CA LEU A 56 -14.89 0.43 -5.34
C LEU A 56 -16.36 0.66 -5.72
N ASN A 57 -17.21 -0.34 -5.58
CA ASN A 57 -18.56 -0.30 -6.15
C ASN A 57 -19.64 0.17 -5.17
N ASN A 58 -19.42 0.03 -3.87
CA ASN A 58 -20.43 0.31 -2.86
C ASN A 58 -20.10 1.48 -1.93
N ASN A 59 -19.02 2.20 -2.20
CA ASN A 59 -18.53 3.29 -1.36
C ASN A 59 -18.48 2.90 0.14
N THR A 60 -17.98 1.69 0.42
CA THR A 60 -17.90 1.15 1.79
C THR A 60 -16.62 1.57 2.52
N CYS A 61 -15.89 2.56 1.99
CA CYS A 61 -14.63 3.03 2.51
C CYS A 61 -14.69 3.33 4.02
N LYS A 62 -15.63 4.16 4.46
CA LYS A 62 -15.82 4.47 5.89
C LYS A 62 -16.11 3.23 6.74
N GLN A 63 -16.94 2.31 6.24
CA GLN A 63 -17.24 1.08 6.95
C GLN A 63 -15.99 0.22 7.13
N VAL A 64 -15.15 0.11 6.11
CA VAL A 64 -13.90 -0.67 6.14
C VAL A 64 -12.92 -0.08 7.14
N ILE A 65 -12.71 1.25 7.12
CA ILE A 65 -11.81 1.95 8.04
C ILE A 65 -12.27 1.81 9.50
N GLN A 66 -13.57 1.83 9.75
CA GLN A 66 -14.15 1.69 11.09
C GLN A 66 -14.02 0.28 11.68
N ILE A 67 -13.70 -0.74 10.88
CA ILE A 67 -13.46 -2.09 11.42
C ILE A 67 -12.11 -2.11 12.13
N PRO A 68 -12.09 -2.33 13.46
CA PRO A 68 -10.86 -2.31 14.24
C PRO A 68 -9.80 -3.26 13.66
N LYS A 69 -8.56 -2.82 13.59
CA LYS A 69 -7.40 -3.55 13.06
C LYS A 69 -7.41 -3.85 11.54
N LEU A 70 -8.52 -3.67 10.82
CA LEU A 70 -8.57 -4.07 9.41
C LEU A 70 -7.61 -3.24 8.56
N LEU A 71 -7.60 -1.91 8.71
CA LEU A 71 -6.68 -1.05 7.96
C LEU A 71 -5.22 -1.43 8.22
N LYS A 72 -4.85 -1.63 9.49
CA LYS A 72 -3.51 -2.11 9.87
C LYS A 72 -3.18 -3.47 9.28
N SER A 73 -4.14 -4.39 9.23
CA SER A 73 -3.96 -5.71 8.61
C SER A 73 -3.68 -5.58 7.11
N ILE A 74 -4.46 -4.77 6.38
CA ILE A 74 -4.27 -4.53 4.95
C ILE A 74 -2.89 -3.89 4.71
N THR A 75 -2.48 -2.91 5.51
CA THR A 75 -1.15 -2.29 5.45
C THR A 75 -0.05 -3.31 5.66
N THR A 76 -0.16 -4.19 6.66
CA THR A 76 0.80 -5.27 6.91
C THR A 76 0.89 -6.24 5.73
N LEU A 77 -0.25 -6.63 5.14
CA LEU A 77 -0.30 -7.56 4.01
C LEU A 77 0.22 -6.94 2.70
N SER A 78 0.24 -5.62 2.59
CA SER A 78 0.84 -4.92 1.44
C SER A 78 2.35 -5.15 1.31
N LEU A 79 3.00 -5.59 2.40
CA LEU A 79 4.41 -5.98 2.47
C LEU A 79 4.59 -7.48 2.78
N TYR A 80 3.56 -8.29 2.53
CA TYR A 80 3.55 -9.72 2.89
C TYR A 80 4.71 -10.47 2.25
N LYS A 81 5.63 -10.97 3.09
CA LYS A 81 6.77 -11.80 2.66
C LYS A 81 7.61 -11.20 1.53
N ILE A 82 7.69 -9.87 1.45
CA ILE A 82 8.60 -9.20 0.51
C ILE A 82 10.04 -9.62 0.83
N GLY A 83 10.89 -9.86 -0.18
CA GLY A 83 12.26 -10.31 0.00
C GLY A 83 12.44 -11.80 0.27
N ILE A 84 11.38 -12.60 0.25
CA ILE A 84 11.46 -14.03 0.57
C ILE A 84 11.01 -14.86 -0.62
N HIS A 85 11.94 -15.54 -1.28
CA HIS A 85 11.68 -16.42 -2.41
C HIS A 85 11.78 -17.89 -1.98
N ILE A 86 10.73 -18.68 -2.30
CA ILE A 86 10.68 -20.12 -2.00
C ILE A 86 10.43 -20.93 -3.29
N GLY A 87 9.62 -20.38 -4.19
CA GLY A 87 9.28 -21.02 -5.46
C GLY A 87 8.19 -20.25 -6.21
N GLN A 88 8.18 -20.41 -7.53
CA GLN A 88 7.39 -19.57 -8.45
C GLN A 88 5.91 -19.49 -8.09
N GLU A 89 5.26 -20.60 -7.76
CA GLU A 89 3.83 -20.63 -7.45
C GLU A 89 3.52 -19.86 -6.17
N LEU A 90 4.29 -20.08 -5.12
CA LEU A 90 4.09 -19.43 -3.82
C LEU A 90 4.43 -17.95 -3.88
N ASP A 91 5.52 -17.59 -4.57
CA ASP A 91 5.94 -16.20 -4.76
C ASP A 91 4.91 -15.42 -5.57
N GLN A 92 4.28 -16.05 -6.59
CA GLN A 92 3.18 -15.46 -7.33
C GLN A 92 1.97 -15.18 -6.43
N GLN A 93 1.58 -16.09 -5.56
CA GLN A 93 0.46 -15.90 -4.64
C GLN A 93 0.75 -14.82 -3.58
N ARG A 94 1.97 -14.75 -3.09
CA ARG A 94 2.42 -13.68 -2.19
C ARG A 94 2.35 -12.31 -2.86
N LEU A 95 2.75 -12.24 -4.13
CA LEU A 95 2.60 -11.04 -4.93
C LEU A 95 1.13 -10.63 -5.07
N GLU A 96 0.22 -11.57 -5.28
CA GLU A 96 -1.23 -11.28 -5.34
C GLU A 96 -1.78 -10.76 -4.00
N VAL A 97 -1.35 -11.30 -2.86
CA VAL A 97 -1.71 -10.75 -1.55
C VAL A 97 -1.28 -9.29 -1.45
N ARG A 98 -0.04 -8.97 -1.82
CA ARG A 98 0.47 -7.58 -1.82
C ARG A 98 -0.32 -6.70 -2.77
N HIS A 99 -0.55 -7.16 -3.99
CA HIS A 99 -1.31 -6.45 -5.03
C HIS A 99 -2.72 -6.06 -4.55
N TRP A 100 -3.52 -7.01 -4.11
CA TRP A 100 -4.88 -6.73 -3.67
C TRP A 100 -4.95 -5.86 -2.42
N SER A 101 -4.00 -6.03 -1.51
CA SER A 101 -3.89 -5.18 -0.32
C SER A 101 -3.63 -3.71 -0.69
N ARG A 102 -2.69 -3.44 -1.61
CA ARG A 102 -2.37 -2.10 -2.12
C ARG A 102 -3.56 -1.47 -2.84
N TRP A 103 -4.28 -2.26 -3.63
CA TRP A 103 -5.49 -1.79 -4.29
C TRP A 103 -6.59 -1.41 -3.29
N CYS A 104 -6.77 -2.16 -2.20
CA CYS A 104 -7.68 -1.78 -1.13
C CYS A 104 -7.28 -0.43 -0.53
N LEU A 105 -6.00 -0.25 -0.19
CA LEU A 105 -5.48 1.01 0.37
C LEU A 105 -5.65 2.19 -0.59
N TYR A 106 -5.34 2.00 -1.87
CA TYR A 106 -5.54 3.02 -2.90
C TYR A 106 -7.00 3.47 -3.01
N TRP A 107 -7.96 2.54 -3.03
CA TRP A 107 -9.36 2.91 -3.12
C TRP A 107 -9.89 3.54 -1.84
N ILE A 108 -9.34 3.19 -0.66
CA ILE A 108 -9.60 3.90 0.59
C ILE A 108 -9.08 5.34 0.50
N GLN A 109 -7.87 5.54 0.01
CA GLN A 109 -7.31 6.87 -0.24
C GLN A 109 -8.17 7.66 -1.23
N PHE A 110 -8.59 7.02 -2.32
CA PHE A 110 -9.34 7.67 -3.38
C PHE A 110 -10.72 8.15 -2.93
N TYR A 111 -11.46 7.33 -2.16
CA TYR A 111 -12.81 7.64 -1.69
C TYR A 111 -12.88 8.20 -0.26
N GLY A 112 -11.79 8.19 0.47
CA GLY A 112 -11.73 8.63 1.86
C GLY A 112 -11.83 10.16 2.00
N ASP A 113 -12.41 10.65 3.09
CA ASP A 113 -12.39 12.07 3.47
C ASP A 113 -11.10 12.45 4.23
N ALA A 114 -11.03 13.67 4.78
CA ALA A 114 -9.85 14.15 5.51
C ALA A 114 -9.50 13.26 6.71
N GLN A 115 -10.49 12.73 7.43
CA GLN A 115 -10.26 11.82 8.55
C GLN A 115 -9.69 10.49 8.05
N ASP A 116 -10.20 9.97 6.94
CA ASP A 116 -9.72 8.74 6.34
C ASP A 116 -8.26 8.89 5.84
N GLN A 117 -7.89 10.08 5.33
CA GLN A 117 -6.48 10.38 5.00
C GLN A 117 -5.60 10.35 6.25
N SER A 118 -6.07 10.89 7.38
CA SER A 118 -5.35 10.83 8.65
C SER A 118 -5.13 9.39 9.12
N GLU A 119 -6.16 8.54 9.02
CA GLU A 119 -6.03 7.12 9.36
C GLU A 119 -5.03 6.39 8.47
N LEU A 120 -4.98 6.71 7.17
CA LEU A 120 -3.98 6.15 6.25
C LEU A 120 -2.55 6.54 6.64
N VAL A 121 -2.31 7.83 6.95
CA VAL A 121 -0.99 8.31 7.38
C VAL A 121 -0.57 7.65 8.69
N ASN A 122 -1.48 7.56 9.67
CA ASN A 122 -1.23 6.89 10.95
C ASN A 122 -0.93 5.39 10.82
N ASN A 123 -1.38 4.76 9.73
CA ASN A 123 -1.07 3.37 9.39
C ASN A 123 0.04 3.25 8.34
N GLU A 124 0.90 4.26 8.21
CA GLU A 124 2.12 4.23 7.39
C GLU A 124 1.86 4.00 5.87
N TYR A 125 0.75 4.51 5.34
CA TYR A 125 0.38 4.33 3.93
C TYR A 125 1.50 4.80 2.98
N GLY A 126 2.07 5.98 3.23
CA GLY A 126 3.17 6.54 2.43
C GLY A 126 4.38 5.62 2.40
N ARG A 127 4.81 5.16 3.57
CA ARG A 127 5.90 4.20 3.72
C ARG A 127 5.64 2.91 2.93
N VAL A 128 4.48 2.31 3.11
CA VAL A 128 4.11 1.06 2.45
C VAL A 128 4.08 1.22 0.93
N MET A 129 3.49 2.29 0.43
CA MET A 129 3.45 2.56 -1.01
C MET A 129 4.86 2.83 -1.56
N PHE A 130 5.72 3.50 -0.78
CA PHE A 130 7.10 3.71 -1.18
C PHE A 130 7.89 2.40 -1.29
N ILE A 131 7.83 1.52 -0.29
CA ILE A 131 8.53 0.22 -0.31
C ILE A 131 8.13 -0.62 -1.51
N THR A 132 6.92 -0.44 -2.08
CA THR A 132 6.45 -1.23 -3.23
C THR A 132 7.28 -1.04 -4.50
N PHE A 133 7.94 0.09 -4.66
CA PHE A 133 8.82 0.37 -5.80
C PHE A 133 10.29 0.48 -5.41
N SER A 134 10.60 0.33 -4.12
CA SER A 134 11.98 0.26 -3.63
C SER A 134 12.60 -1.07 -4.02
N THR A 135 13.38 -1.04 -5.10
CA THR A 135 14.12 -2.20 -5.62
C THR A 135 15.63 -1.96 -5.56
N ALA A 136 16.07 -0.84 -4.94
CA ALA A 136 17.47 -0.45 -4.87
C ALA A 136 18.30 -1.53 -4.17
N GLY A 137 18.98 -2.35 -4.94
CA GLY A 137 19.87 -3.42 -4.47
C GLY A 137 19.26 -4.81 -4.46
N GLY A 138 18.03 -5.02 -4.91
CA GLY A 138 17.38 -6.31 -5.04
C GLY A 138 17.00 -6.67 -6.47
N ILE A 139 17.02 -7.95 -6.79
CA ILE A 139 16.37 -8.50 -7.98
C ILE A 139 14.89 -8.15 -7.86
N GLY A 140 14.34 -7.44 -8.84
CA GLY A 140 13.00 -6.87 -8.81
C GLY A 140 11.93 -7.90 -8.41
N GLU A 141 11.50 -7.85 -7.17
CA GLU A 141 10.44 -8.72 -6.65
C GLU A 141 9.07 -8.33 -7.17
N GLU A 142 8.93 -7.06 -7.49
CA GLU A 142 7.69 -6.50 -7.99
C GLU A 142 7.77 -6.37 -9.52
N ARG A 143 6.63 -6.60 -10.17
CA ARG A 143 6.53 -6.39 -11.63
C ARG A 143 6.58 -4.88 -11.92
N ASP A 144 7.07 -4.50 -13.09
CA ASP A 144 7.09 -3.12 -13.58
C ASP A 144 5.76 -2.37 -13.35
N LYS A 145 4.64 -3.06 -13.48
CA LYS A 145 3.31 -2.49 -13.23
C LYS A 145 3.10 -2.11 -11.78
N GLU A 146 3.58 -2.90 -10.83
CA GLU A 146 3.47 -2.62 -9.40
C GLU A 146 4.32 -1.40 -9.01
N ILE A 147 5.53 -1.31 -9.57
CA ILE A 147 6.41 -0.16 -9.43
C ILE A 147 5.71 1.11 -9.95
N LEU A 148 5.16 1.03 -11.17
CA LEU A 148 4.43 2.13 -11.80
C LEU A 148 3.24 2.58 -10.95
N TYR A 149 2.45 1.65 -10.44
CA TYR A 149 1.31 1.95 -9.57
C TYR A 149 1.75 2.58 -8.25
N GLY A 150 2.82 2.08 -7.65
CA GLY A 150 3.38 2.65 -6.42
C GLY A 150 3.72 4.14 -6.57
N PHE A 151 4.43 4.50 -7.63
CA PHE A 151 4.75 5.91 -7.94
C PHE A 151 3.50 6.76 -8.15
N ASN A 152 2.54 6.26 -8.92
CA ASN A 152 1.30 6.99 -9.17
C ASN A 152 0.51 7.23 -7.88
N TYR A 153 0.36 6.18 -7.06
CA TYR A 153 -0.42 6.27 -5.81
C TYR A 153 0.21 7.22 -4.81
N ILE A 154 1.53 7.17 -4.62
CA ILE A 154 2.19 8.06 -3.68
C ILE A 154 2.21 9.51 -4.16
N SER A 155 2.40 9.74 -5.46
CA SER A 155 2.38 11.08 -6.05
C SER A 155 0.99 11.72 -5.95
N ASP A 156 -0.08 10.96 -6.25
CA ASP A 156 -1.46 11.44 -6.11
C ASP A 156 -1.81 11.70 -4.65
N PHE A 157 -1.37 10.85 -3.74
CA PHE A 157 -1.60 10.99 -2.31
C PHE A 157 -0.96 12.28 -1.76
N LEU A 158 0.34 12.47 -1.97
CA LEU A 158 1.06 13.64 -1.49
C LEU A 158 0.52 14.92 -2.10
N ARG A 159 0.20 14.93 -3.41
CA ARG A 159 -0.43 16.08 -4.07
C ARG A 159 -1.74 16.45 -3.40
N GLN A 160 -2.61 15.50 -3.13
CA GLN A 160 -3.88 15.75 -2.45
C GLN A 160 -3.72 16.24 -1.01
N LEU A 161 -2.74 15.72 -0.27
CA LEU A 161 -2.43 16.22 1.07
C LEU A 161 -1.95 17.67 1.05
N HIS A 162 -1.16 18.06 0.05
CA HIS A 162 -0.65 19.42 -0.08
C HIS A 162 -1.68 20.43 -0.60
N GLU A 163 -2.46 20.05 -1.61
CA GLU A 163 -3.31 20.96 -2.36
C GLU A 163 -4.78 20.88 -1.95
N GLY A 164 -5.13 19.87 -1.17
CA GLY A 164 -6.52 19.52 -0.92
C GLY A 164 -7.12 18.75 -2.10
N ARG A 165 -8.40 18.44 -1.97
CA ARG A 165 -9.17 17.74 -3.01
C ARG A 165 -10.50 18.40 -3.25
N ASN A 166 -10.63 19.08 -4.41
CA ASN A 166 -11.83 19.83 -4.79
C ASN A 166 -12.50 19.29 -6.06
N ASN A 167 -11.82 18.44 -6.82
CA ASN A 167 -12.28 17.92 -8.12
C ASN A 167 -13.24 16.72 -8.01
N ARG A 168 -13.41 16.15 -6.83
CA ARG A 168 -14.34 15.03 -6.55
C ARG A 168 -14.76 15.01 -5.08
N LYS A 169 -15.82 14.26 -4.77
CA LYS A 169 -16.31 14.03 -3.39
C LYS A 169 -15.77 12.71 -2.83
N PRO A 170 -15.53 12.65 -1.53
CA PRO A 170 -15.51 13.76 -0.57
C PRO A 170 -14.35 14.74 -0.86
N SER A 171 -14.62 16.05 -0.76
CA SER A 171 -13.62 17.10 -0.86
C SER A 171 -13.03 17.42 0.50
N PHE A 172 -11.78 17.90 0.53
CA PHE A 172 -11.12 18.37 1.75
C PHE A 172 -10.08 19.45 1.43
N GLN A 173 -9.82 20.31 2.41
CA GLN A 173 -8.80 21.34 2.35
C GLN A 173 -7.39 20.72 2.46
N PRO A 174 -6.32 21.44 2.10
CA PRO A 174 -4.94 21.00 2.32
C PRO A 174 -4.69 20.49 3.74
N LEU A 175 -3.94 19.41 3.84
CA LEU A 175 -3.59 18.72 5.09
C LEU A 175 -2.05 18.69 5.26
N PRO A 176 -1.40 19.88 5.42
CA PRO A 176 0.06 20.01 5.33
C PRO A 176 0.82 19.24 6.40
N LEU A 177 0.22 19.04 7.57
CA LEU A 177 0.84 18.23 8.63
C LEU A 177 0.92 16.75 8.22
N LEU A 178 -0.15 16.22 7.62
CA LEU A 178 -0.17 14.83 7.15
C LEU A 178 0.78 14.65 5.96
N ALA A 179 0.87 15.63 5.08
CA ALA A 179 1.83 15.63 3.97
C ALA A 179 3.27 15.52 4.50
N ARG A 180 3.63 16.35 5.49
CA ARG A 180 4.94 16.33 6.12
C ARG A 180 5.26 14.99 6.77
N ILE A 181 4.36 14.43 7.56
CA ILE A 181 4.54 13.11 8.19
C ILE A 181 4.77 12.04 7.13
N THR A 182 4.00 12.08 6.03
CA THR A 182 4.16 11.13 4.92
C THR A 182 5.52 11.27 4.23
N GLU A 183 5.96 12.49 3.98
CA GLU A 183 7.27 12.79 3.40
C GLU A 183 8.40 12.28 4.29
N GLU A 184 8.33 12.51 5.61
CA GLU A 184 9.29 12.01 6.59
C GLU A 184 9.36 10.48 6.56
N GLN A 185 8.21 9.78 6.56
CA GLN A 185 8.14 8.30 6.43
C GLN A 185 8.82 7.79 5.16
N ILE A 186 8.63 8.47 4.04
CA ILE A 186 9.20 8.08 2.75
C ILE A 186 10.71 8.31 2.71
N ILE A 187 11.18 9.43 3.27
CA ILE A 187 12.61 9.77 3.32
C ILE A 187 13.37 8.78 4.22
N GLU A 188 12.78 8.39 5.37
CA GLU A 188 13.35 7.38 6.26
C GLU A 188 13.57 6.02 5.58
N GLU A 189 12.80 5.70 4.56
CA GLU A 189 12.95 4.47 3.75
C GLU A 189 13.94 4.62 2.58
N GLY A 190 14.69 5.71 2.47
CA GLY A 190 15.71 5.90 1.45
C GLY A 190 15.18 6.43 0.11
N ALA A 191 14.19 7.32 0.15
CA ALA A 191 13.54 7.83 -1.07
C ALA A 191 14.50 8.45 -2.09
N ASN A 192 15.54 9.13 -1.64
CA ASN A 192 16.47 9.82 -2.52
C ASN A 192 17.22 8.83 -3.43
N GLU A 193 17.78 7.79 -2.84
CA GLU A 193 18.57 6.77 -3.54
C GLU A 193 17.70 5.96 -4.50
N GLU A 194 16.50 5.61 -4.05
CA GLU A 194 15.58 4.81 -4.86
C GLU A 194 15.04 5.59 -6.05
N LEU A 195 14.62 6.85 -5.85
CA LEU A 195 14.15 7.71 -6.95
C LEU A 195 15.27 7.92 -7.99
N GLU A 196 16.51 8.14 -7.57
CA GLU A 196 17.66 8.25 -8.49
C GLU A 196 17.91 6.93 -9.26
N ALA A 197 17.74 5.78 -8.63
CA ALA A 197 17.86 4.48 -9.29
C ALA A 197 16.75 4.28 -10.32
N GLN A 198 15.50 4.61 -9.97
CA GLN A 198 14.33 4.41 -10.84
C GLN A 198 14.26 5.39 -12.03
N ILE A 199 14.87 6.57 -11.96
CA ILE A 199 15.02 7.47 -13.12
C ILE A 199 15.77 6.79 -14.28
N LYS A 200 16.65 5.84 -13.99
CA LYS A 200 17.40 5.06 -14.99
C LYS A 200 16.61 3.84 -15.48
N ASN A 201 15.51 3.49 -14.83
CA ASN A 201 14.69 2.35 -15.16
C ASN A 201 13.92 2.60 -16.48
N LYS A 202 14.15 1.74 -17.47
CA LYS A 202 13.49 1.80 -18.79
C LYS A 202 12.26 0.88 -18.89
N GLY A 203 11.88 0.23 -17.78
CA GLY A 203 10.74 -0.67 -17.73
C GLY A 203 9.43 0.00 -18.11
N ASN A 204 8.45 -0.80 -18.50
CA ASN A 204 7.13 -0.39 -18.92
C ASN A 204 7.14 0.76 -19.97
N ASN A 205 7.97 0.61 -21.04
CA ASN A 205 8.11 1.59 -22.12
C ASN A 205 8.50 3.00 -21.66
N GLY A 206 9.30 3.12 -20.60
CA GLY A 206 9.75 4.39 -20.05
C GLY A 206 8.73 5.10 -19.13
N SER A 207 7.57 4.52 -18.92
CA SER A 207 6.54 5.10 -18.01
C SER A 207 7.03 5.18 -16.58
N ILE A 208 7.87 4.22 -16.13
CA ILE A 208 8.47 4.25 -14.79
C ILE A 208 9.29 5.53 -14.62
N LYS A 209 10.15 5.86 -15.57
CA LYS A 209 10.94 7.10 -15.54
C LYS A 209 10.07 8.35 -15.44
N TYR A 210 8.97 8.43 -16.19
CA TYR A 210 8.05 9.56 -16.15
C TYR A 210 7.47 9.73 -14.74
N TRP A 211 6.88 8.67 -14.18
CA TRP A 211 6.27 8.73 -12.86
C TRP A 211 7.27 8.89 -11.72
N THR A 212 8.51 8.41 -11.91
CA THR A 212 9.60 8.69 -10.96
C THR A 212 9.93 10.18 -10.91
N ASN A 213 9.97 10.87 -12.06
CA ASN A 213 10.17 12.31 -12.09
C ASN A 213 9.02 13.08 -11.43
N GLU A 214 7.76 12.64 -11.64
CA GLU A 214 6.61 13.21 -10.95
C GLU A 214 6.70 13.00 -9.43
N ALA A 215 7.01 11.79 -8.97
CA ALA A 215 7.21 11.48 -7.56
C ALA A 215 8.36 12.32 -6.97
N LYS A 216 9.48 12.44 -7.68
CA LYS A 216 10.61 13.29 -7.26
C LYS A 216 10.20 14.75 -7.11
N ALA A 217 9.42 15.28 -8.04
CA ALA A 217 8.92 16.64 -7.96
C ALA A 217 8.02 16.87 -6.73
N VAL A 218 7.17 15.91 -6.40
CA VAL A 218 6.26 16.01 -5.26
C VAL A 218 7.00 15.78 -3.93
N VAL A 219 7.90 14.79 -3.86
CA VAL A 219 8.60 14.41 -2.62
C VAL A 219 9.75 15.37 -2.31
N LEU A 220 10.57 15.75 -3.30
CA LEU A 220 11.85 16.47 -3.07
C LEU A 220 11.78 17.97 -3.34
N ASN A 221 11.06 18.44 -4.37
CA ASN A 221 11.09 19.86 -4.74
C ASN A 221 10.41 20.77 -3.72
N ARG A 222 9.52 20.26 -2.89
CA ARG A 222 8.87 21.06 -1.84
C ARG A 222 9.76 21.26 -0.61
N PHE A 223 10.78 20.42 -0.41
CA PHE A 223 11.82 20.66 0.60
C PHE A 223 12.77 21.81 0.22
N ILE A 224 13.03 21.98 -1.09
CA ILE A 224 14.00 22.99 -1.58
C ILE A 224 13.41 24.42 -1.55
N HIS A 225 12.09 24.56 -1.61
CA HIS A 225 11.42 25.88 -1.67
C HIS A 225 10.90 26.40 -0.32
N ARG A 226 11.32 25.80 0.82
CA ARG A 226 10.95 26.24 2.17
C ARG A 226 12.07 26.92 2.97
N ASN A 227 13.14 27.37 2.28
CA ASN A 227 14.16 28.25 2.87
C ASN A 227 13.97 29.68 2.42
#